data_e28d06ac889fc4916adb1c605224fb84
#
_entry.id   e28d06ac889fc4916adb1c605224fb84
#
_cell.length_a   1.000
_cell.length_b   1.000
_cell.length_c   1.000
_cell.angle_alpha   90.00
_cell.angle_beta   90.00
_cell.angle_gamma   90.00
#
_symmetry.space_group_name_H-M   'P 1'
#
loop_
_entity.id
_entity.type
_entity.pdbx_description
1 polymer ?
#
loop_
_entity_poly.entity_id
_entity_poly.type
_entity_poly.pdbx_seq_one_letter_code
_entity_poly.pdbx_strand_id
1 'polypeptide(L)'
;ISKLNITWIGDSNNVLNSLIAASVKFSFKLNIGCPKKYEPKKFILDWAKINNKRIYIFNDAKKAASDADIIFSDKVISLNDKVDKKNKIKDFKNFKVDKNLMSYAKKDCTFLHCLPRGTEVEDKVFRSNKSKVWLQALNRTHVQKSILLYCFGKLG
;
A
#
# COMPACT_ATOMS: atom_id res chain seq x y z
N ILE A 1 11.67 -11.51 2.47
CA ILE A 1 10.87 -10.27 2.39
C ILE A 1 11.75 -9.02 2.45
N SER A 2 12.86 -9.02 3.20
CA SER A 2 13.79 -7.88 3.34
C SER A 2 14.42 -7.38 2.03
N LYS A 3 14.47 -8.20 0.99
CA LYS A 3 14.97 -7.83 -0.35
C LYS A 3 13.92 -7.17 -1.24
N LEU A 4 12.65 -7.17 -0.83
CA LEU A 4 11.56 -6.62 -1.65
C LEU A 4 11.56 -5.10 -1.65
N ASN A 5 11.20 -4.53 -2.80
CA ASN A 5 10.84 -3.14 -3.00
C ASN A 5 9.31 -3.03 -3.05
N ILE A 6 8.70 -2.64 -1.95
CA ILE A 6 7.24 -2.49 -1.84
C ILE A 6 6.90 -1.02 -2.03
N THR A 7 5.93 -0.75 -2.88
CA THR A 7 5.45 0.60 -3.15
C THR A 7 4.00 0.74 -2.71
N TRP A 8 3.74 1.74 -1.89
CA TRP A 8 2.40 2.22 -1.59
C TRP A 8 2.03 3.35 -2.55
N ILE A 9 0.84 3.30 -3.16
CA ILE A 9 0.27 4.41 -3.95
C ILE A 9 -1.09 4.76 -3.38
N GLY A 10 -1.23 5.91 -2.76
CA GLY A 10 -2.51 6.32 -2.15
C GLY A 10 -2.38 7.27 -0.97
N ASP A 11 -3.48 7.41 -0.24
CA ASP A 11 -3.58 8.27 0.96
C ASP A 11 -2.85 7.67 2.17
N SER A 12 -2.41 8.54 3.07
CA SER A 12 -1.77 8.13 4.34
C SER A 12 -2.81 7.76 5.39
N ASN A 13 -3.38 6.59 5.23
CA ASN A 13 -4.39 6.04 6.11
C ASN A 13 -3.79 5.03 7.12
N ASN A 14 -4.67 4.39 7.90
CA ASN A 14 -4.27 3.36 8.87
C ASN A 14 -3.59 2.14 8.24
N VAL A 15 -3.93 1.79 6.99
CA VAL A 15 -3.30 0.66 6.29
C VAL A 15 -1.85 0.99 5.95
N LEU A 16 -1.58 2.21 5.44
CA LEU A 16 -0.21 2.67 5.24
C LEU A 16 0.59 2.70 6.54
N ASN A 17 0.01 3.18 7.65
CA ASN A 17 0.68 3.19 8.95
C ASN A 17 1.11 1.77 9.37
N SER A 18 0.25 0.78 9.17
CA SER A 18 0.57 -0.63 9.43
C SER A 18 1.66 -1.15 8.48
N LEU A 19 1.64 -0.74 7.21
CA LEU A 19 2.68 -1.12 6.24
C LEU A 19 4.04 -0.49 6.58
N ILE A 20 4.05 0.75 7.07
CA ILE A 20 5.26 1.41 7.59
C ILE A 20 5.82 0.61 8.78
N ALA A 21 4.98 0.24 9.75
CA ALA A 21 5.41 -0.58 10.88
C ALA A 21 5.94 -1.95 10.43
N ALA A 22 5.29 -2.58 9.46
CA ALA A 22 5.75 -3.83 8.86
C ALA A 22 7.11 -3.66 8.16
N SER A 23 7.35 -2.53 7.47
CA SER A 23 8.63 -2.27 6.80
C SER A 23 9.79 -2.17 7.81
N VAL A 24 9.55 -1.62 8.98
CA VAL A 24 10.50 -1.60 10.09
C VAL A 24 10.78 -3.00 10.59
N LYS A 25 9.71 -3.77 10.88
CA LYS A 25 9.84 -5.11 11.47
C LYS A 25 10.50 -6.12 10.54
N PHE A 26 10.20 -6.06 9.25
CA PHE A 26 10.68 -7.01 8.24
C PHE A 26 11.80 -6.48 7.35
N SER A 27 12.23 -5.23 7.58
CA SER A 27 13.37 -4.59 6.91
C SER A 27 13.29 -4.56 5.38
N PHE A 28 12.09 -4.45 4.78
CA PHE A 28 11.96 -4.28 3.33
C PHE A 28 12.03 -2.79 2.93
N LYS A 29 12.34 -2.54 1.66
CA LYS A 29 12.30 -1.19 1.10
C LYS A 29 10.85 -0.76 0.89
N LEU A 30 10.47 0.42 1.39
CA LEU A 30 9.14 0.99 1.23
C LEU A 30 9.21 2.34 0.52
N ASN A 31 8.64 2.40 -0.69
CA ASN A 31 8.38 3.64 -1.39
C ASN A 31 6.93 4.07 -1.15
N ILE A 32 6.71 5.33 -0.82
CA ILE A 32 5.37 5.90 -0.56
C ILE A 32 5.09 6.96 -1.61
N GLY A 33 4.17 6.69 -2.52
CA GLY A 33 3.69 7.63 -3.53
C GLY A 33 2.37 8.26 -3.09
N CYS A 34 2.39 9.55 -2.73
CA CYS A 34 1.21 10.32 -2.33
C CYS A 34 1.37 11.80 -2.66
N PRO A 35 0.27 12.56 -2.84
CA PRO A 35 0.37 14.02 -2.94
C PRO A 35 0.94 14.60 -1.64
N LYS A 36 1.74 15.66 -1.73
CA LYS A 36 2.42 16.30 -0.58
C LYS A 36 1.50 16.60 0.60
N LYS A 37 0.28 17.03 0.33
CA LYS A 37 -0.75 17.33 1.35
C LYS A 37 -1.18 16.11 2.17
N TYR A 38 -0.96 14.90 1.64
CA TYR A 38 -1.41 13.63 2.20
C TYR A 38 -0.24 12.71 2.59
N GLU A 39 0.93 13.29 2.87
CA GLU A 39 2.07 12.54 3.40
C GLU A 39 1.78 11.98 4.80
N PRO A 40 2.39 10.86 5.19
CA PRO A 40 2.29 10.35 6.56
C PRO A 40 2.72 11.39 7.59
N LYS A 41 2.13 11.32 8.78
CA LYS A 41 2.45 12.22 9.88
C LYS A 41 3.94 12.14 10.21
N LYS A 42 4.56 13.30 10.41
CA LYS A 42 6.01 13.44 10.62
C LYS A 42 6.54 12.51 11.72
N PHE A 43 5.86 12.41 12.84
CA PHE A 43 6.30 11.57 13.97
C PHE A 43 6.36 10.07 13.60
N ILE A 44 5.44 9.58 12.73
CA ILE A 44 5.46 8.18 12.25
C ILE A 44 6.67 7.95 11.36
N LEU A 45 6.95 8.91 10.47
CA LEU A 45 8.09 8.83 9.55
C LEU A 45 9.43 8.92 10.29
N ASP A 46 9.54 9.82 11.26
CA ASP A 46 10.76 9.99 12.04
C ASP A 46 11.09 8.70 12.81
N TRP A 47 10.08 8.14 13.50
CA TRP A 47 10.22 6.84 14.16
C TRP A 47 10.62 5.73 13.18
N ALA A 48 9.96 5.65 12.03
CA ALA A 48 10.20 4.59 11.07
C ALA A 48 11.59 4.69 10.43
N LYS A 49 12.05 5.89 10.08
CA LYS A 49 13.35 6.13 9.44
C LYS A 49 14.54 5.88 10.37
N ILE A 50 14.36 6.06 11.67
CA ILE A 50 15.38 5.69 12.67
C ILE A 50 15.63 4.18 12.63
N ASN A 51 14.57 3.38 12.44
CA ASN A 51 14.59 1.91 12.50
C ASN A 51 14.73 1.25 11.12
N ASN A 52 14.33 1.92 10.05
CA ASN A 52 14.50 1.45 8.67
C ASN A 52 14.82 2.63 7.74
N LYS A 53 16.10 2.78 7.38
CA LYS A 53 16.59 3.85 6.49
C LYS A 53 16.10 3.73 5.03
N ARG A 54 15.39 2.63 4.66
CA ARG A 54 14.92 2.36 3.30
C ARG A 54 13.45 2.73 3.09
N ILE A 55 12.98 3.80 3.77
CA ILE A 55 11.63 4.37 3.59
C ILE A 55 11.76 5.70 2.85
N TYR A 56 11.12 5.80 1.70
CA TYR A 56 11.21 6.96 0.79
C TYR A 56 9.81 7.48 0.45
N ILE A 57 9.68 8.82 0.35
CA ILE A 57 8.43 9.48 -0.02
C ILE A 57 8.62 10.15 -1.37
N PHE A 58 7.61 9.99 -2.23
CA PHE A 58 7.57 10.55 -3.57
C PHE A 58 6.24 11.26 -3.79
N ASN A 59 6.30 12.51 -4.25
CA ASN A 59 5.11 13.23 -4.72
C ASN A 59 4.87 12.99 -6.23
N ASP A 60 5.42 11.90 -6.75
CA ASP A 60 5.29 11.40 -8.12
C ASP A 60 5.07 9.88 -8.05
N ALA A 61 3.90 9.44 -8.50
CA ALA A 61 3.51 8.03 -8.45
C ALA A 61 4.42 7.14 -9.31
N LYS A 62 4.89 7.64 -10.46
CA LYS A 62 5.77 6.88 -11.37
C LYS A 62 7.14 6.65 -10.76
N LYS A 63 7.71 7.69 -10.12
CA LYS A 63 8.97 7.56 -9.37
C LYS A 63 8.83 6.58 -8.20
N ALA A 64 7.71 6.63 -7.49
CA ALA A 64 7.44 5.69 -6.40
C ALA A 64 7.35 4.24 -6.91
N ALA A 65 6.70 4.01 -8.06
CA ALA A 65 6.47 2.70 -8.65
C ALA A 65 7.71 2.09 -9.32
N SER A 66 8.77 2.88 -9.54
CA SER A 66 9.97 2.39 -10.24
C SER A 66 10.58 1.18 -9.55
N ASP A 67 10.80 0.11 -10.33
CA ASP A 67 11.38 -1.16 -9.88
C ASP A 67 10.65 -1.83 -8.70
N ALA A 68 9.36 -1.55 -8.50
CA ALA A 68 8.57 -2.18 -7.46
C ALA A 68 8.37 -3.68 -7.72
N ASP A 69 8.58 -4.51 -6.69
CA ASP A 69 8.17 -5.92 -6.67
C ASP A 69 6.68 -6.04 -6.35
N ILE A 70 6.18 -5.14 -5.51
CA ILE A 70 4.77 -5.10 -5.09
C ILE A 70 4.28 -3.66 -5.12
N ILE A 71 3.14 -3.42 -5.77
CA ILE A 71 2.39 -2.16 -5.62
C ILE A 71 1.17 -2.44 -4.77
N PHE A 72 1.06 -1.69 -3.68
CA PHE A 72 -0.05 -1.74 -2.73
C PHE A 72 -0.84 -0.44 -2.79
N SER A 73 -2.16 -0.51 -2.86
CA SER A 73 -3.05 0.65 -2.80
C SER A 73 -4.26 0.37 -1.92
N ASP A 74 -4.95 1.42 -1.52
CA ASP A 74 -6.20 1.34 -0.78
C ASP A 74 -7.13 2.46 -1.23
N LYS A 75 -8.37 2.39 -0.80
CA LYS A 75 -9.41 3.34 -1.14
C LYS A 75 -9.03 4.76 -0.71
N VAL A 76 -8.98 5.68 -1.66
CA VAL A 76 -8.65 7.10 -1.41
C VAL A 76 -9.72 7.78 -0.57
N ILE A 77 -11.00 7.46 -0.81
CA ILE A 77 -12.12 8.00 -0.04
C ILE A 77 -12.55 6.97 1.00
N SER A 78 -12.23 7.22 2.26
CA SER A 78 -12.70 6.42 3.38
C SER A 78 -14.17 6.71 3.71
N LEU A 79 -14.86 5.75 4.32
CA LEU A 79 -16.23 5.92 4.80
C LEU A 79 -16.33 7.03 5.87
N ASN A 80 -15.26 7.23 6.64
CA ASN A 80 -15.17 8.19 7.73
C ASN A 80 -14.53 9.53 7.33
N ASP A 81 -14.23 9.74 6.02
CA ASP A 81 -13.65 10.99 5.56
C ASP A 81 -14.63 12.16 5.70
N LYS A 82 -14.25 13.12 6.54
CA LYS A 82 -14.95 14.41 6.73
C LYS A 82 -14.53 15.48 5.71
N VAL A 83 -13.59 15.16 4.80
CA VAL A 83 -13.06 16.07 3.77
C VAL A 83 -13.96 16.12 2.54
N ASP A 84 -13.86 17.22 1.79
CA ASP A 84 -14.48 17.36 0.48
C ASP A 84 -13.97 16.26 -0.48
N LYS A 85 -14.84 15.28 -0.70
CA LYS A 85 -14.54 14.10 -1.53
C LYS A 85 -14.12 14.47 -2.96
N LYS A 86 -14.71 15.54 -3.53
CA LYS A 86 -14.40 15.98 -4.91
C LYS A 86 -12.98 16.51 -5.00
N ASN A 87 -12.57 17.35 -4.07
CA ASN A 87 -11.21 17.88 -4.04
C ASN A 87 -10.18 16.79 -3.77
N LYS A 88 -10.47 15.87 -2.86
CA LYS A 88 -9.56 14.75 -2.58
C LYS A 88 -9.37 13.86 -3.83
N ILE A 89 -10.42 13.49 -4.54
CA ILE A 89 -10.32 12.75 -5.81
C ILE A 89 -9.45 13.48 -6.84
N LYS A 90 -9.61 14.80 -6.93
CA LYS A 90 -8.80 15.65 -7.84
C LYS A 90 -7.33 15.62 -7.47
N ASP A 91 -7.00 15.74 -6.18
CA ASP A 91 -5.62 15.69 -5.67
C ASP A 91 -4.94 14.35 -5.98
N PHE A 92 -5.70 13.26 -5.96
CA PHE A 92 -5.19 11.90 -6.25
C PHE A 92 -5.25 11.49 -7.72
N LYS A 93 -5.68 12.36 -8.64
CA LYS A 93 -5.80 12.02 -10.08
C LYS A 93 -4.53 11.41 -10.67
N ASN A 94 -3.36 11.93 -10.29
CA ASN A 94 -2.06 11.47 -10.77
C ASN A 94 -1.48 10.27 -9.97
N PHE A 95 -2.21 9.79 -8.97
CA PHE A 95 -1.84 8.65 -8.13
C PHE A 95 -2.76 7.44 -8.35
N LYS A 96 -3.49 7.43 -9.46
CA LYS A 96 -4.29 6.28 -9.86
C LYS A 96 -3.39 5.14 -10.34
N VAL A 97 -3.68 3.93 -9.87
CA VAL A 97 -2.97 2.73 -10.33
C VAL A 97 -3.65 2.23 -11.60
N ASP A 98 -3.04 2.53 -12.72
CA ASP A 98 -3.44 2.11 -14.07
C ASP A 98 -2.33 1.27 -14.74
N LYS A 99 -2.59 0.80 -15.96
CA LYS A 99 -1.59 0.03 -16.72
C LYS A 99 -0.30 0.79 -16.95
N ASN A 100 -0.38 2.11 -17.16
CA ASN A 100 0.79 2.94 -17.37
C ASN A 100 1.65 2.99 -16.09
N LEU A 101 1.05 3.22 -14.92
CA LEU A 101 1.78 3.18 -13.64
C LEU A 101 2.42 1.79 -13.41
N MET A 102 1.68 0.72 -13.66
CA MET A 102 2.19 -0.65 -13.52
C MET A 102 3.36 -0.97 -14.45
N SER A 103 3.55 -0.23 -15.55
CA SER A 103 4.68 -0.45 -16.46
C SER A 103 6.01 0.09 -15.93
N TYR A 104 6.01 0.97 -14.92
CA TYR A 104 7.22 1.44 -14.23
C TYR A 104 7.75 0.44 -13.20
N ALA A 105 6.91 -0.49 -12.76
CA ALA A 105 7.30 -1.57 -11.85
C ALA A 105 7.95 -2.73 -12.61
N LYS A 106 8.49 -3.69 -11.88
CA LYS A 106 9.06 -4.90 -12.47
C LYS A 106 8.01 -5.68 -13.28
N LYS A 107 8.49 -6.44 -14.28
CA LYS A 107 7.64 -7.23 -15.16
C LYS A 107 6.72 -8.20 -14.42
N ASP A 108 7.19 -8.77 -13.32
CA ASP A 108 6.51 -9.72 -12.44
C ASP A 108 5.89 -9.06 -11.20
N CYS A 109 5.81 -7.72 -11.17
CA CYS A 109 5.23 -6.97 -10.07
C CYS A 109 3.82 -7.45 -9.72
N THR A 110 3.60 -7.68 -8.43
CA THR A 110 2.28 -8.04 -7.87
C THR A 110 1.51 -6.78 -7.46
N PHE A 111 0.21 -6.74 -7.76
CA PHE A 111 -0.70 -5.70 -7.29
C PHE A 111 -1.56 -6.21 -6.13
N LEU A 112 -1.63 -5.42 -5.05
CA LEU A 112 -2.45 -5.66 -3.86
C LEU A 112 -3.35 -4.46 -3.58
N HIS A 113 -4.54 -4.72 -3.06
CA HIS A 113 -5.52 -3.67 -2.72
C HIS A 113 -6.51 -4.17 -1.67
N CYS A 114 -6.87 -3.30 -0.73
CA CYS A 114 -7.97 -3.58 0.20
C CYS A 114 -9.32 -3.54 -0.53
N LEU A 115 -10.29 -4.28 -0.04
CA LEU A 115 -11.65 -4.30 -0.56
C LEU A 115 -12.60 -3.49 0.35
N PRO A 116 -13.62 -2.83 -0.21
CA PRO A 116 -13.95 -2.66 -1.62
C PRO A 116 -13.06 -1.60 -2.29
N ARG A 117 -12.76 -1.77 -3.59
CA ARG A 117 -12.05 -0.76 -4.36
C ARG A 117 -12.95 0.44 -4.70
N GLY A 118 -12.32 1.58 -5.01
CA GLY A 118 -12.94 2.77 -5.59
C GLY A 118 -12.39 3.09 -6.97
N THR A 119 -12.18 4.38 -7.26
CA THR A 119 -11.68 4.88 -8.55
C THR A 119 -10.16 4.97 -8.61
N GLU A 120 -9.46 4.70 -7.52
CA GLU A 120 -8.01 4.77 -7.36
C GLU A 120 -7.25 3.69 -8.14
N VAL A 121 -7.95 2.66 -8.60
CA VAL A 121 -7.36 1.60 -9.45
C VAL A 121 -8.20 1.36 -10.69
N GLU A 122 -7.53 1.17 -11.83
CA GLU A 122 -8.16 0.83 -13.10
C GLU A 122 -8.67 -0.62 -13.09
N ASP A 123 -9.84 -0.86 -13.67
CA ASP A 123 -10.45 -2.20 -13.75
C ASP A 123 -9.51 -3.22 -14.41
N LYS A 124 -8.80 -2.80 -15.45
CA LYS A 124 -7.84 -3.64 -16.18
C LYS A 124 -6.65 -4.10 -15.31
N VAL A 125 -6.22 -3.29 -14.34
CA VAL A 125 -5.18 -3.67 -13.37
C VAL A 125 -5.77 -4.59 -12.31
N PHE A 126 -6.92 -4.20 -11.76
CA PHE A 126 -7.59 -4.94 -10.70
C PHE A 126 -7.94 -6.38 -11.10
N ARG A 127 -8.30 -6.61 -12.39
CA ARG A 127 -8.65 -7.94 -12.94
C ARG A 127 -7.50 -8.64 -13.64
N SER A 128 -6.29 -8.06 -13.64
CA SER A 128 -5.14 -8.66 -14.30
C SER A 128 -4.58 -9.87 -13.54
N ASN A 129 -3.75 -10.66 -14.22
CA ASN A 129 -3.00 -11.76 -13.59
C ASN A 129 -2.00 -11.31 -12.53
N LYS A 130 -1.57 -10.03 -12.56
CA LYS A 130 -0.72 -9.39 -11.55
C LYS A 130 -1.47 -9.09 -10.25
N SER A 131 -2.78 -8.97 -10.30
CA SER A 131 -3.63 -8.70 -9.14
C SER A 131 -3.78 -9.95 -8.27
N LYS A 132 -3.45 -9.81 -6.99
CA LYS A 132 -3.61 -10.86 -5.98
C LYS A 132 -4.57 -10.43 -4.87
N VAL A 133 -5.47 -9.48 -5.18
CA VAL A 133 -6.44 -8.93 -4.19
C VAL A 133 -7.36 -9.98 -3.59
N TRP A 134 -7.80 -10.96 -4.37
CA TRP A 134 -8.65 -12.04 -3.87
C TRP A 134 -7.89 -13.00 -2.96
N LEU A 135 -6.64 -13.33 -3.34
CA LEU A 135 -5.75 -14.12 -2.49
C LEU A 135 -5.42 -13.38 -1.20
N GLN A 136 -5.17 -12.07 -1.26
CA GLN A 136 -4.96 -11.22 -0.09
C GLN A 136 -6.18 -11.25 0.84
N ALA A 137 -7.40 -11.13 0.31
CA ALA A 137 -8.62 -11.19 1.09
C ALA A 137 -8.80 -12.56 1.76
N LEU A 138 -8.52 -13.65 1.06
CA LEU A 138 -8.55 -15.00 1.59
C LEU A 138 -7.50 -15.22 2.70
N ASN A 139 -6.27 -14.74 2.49
CA ASN A 139 -5.18 -14.85 3.46
C ASN A 139 -5.50 -14.18 4.79
N ARG A 140 -6.35 -13.16 4.81
CA ARG A 140 -6.83 -12.55 6.06
C ARG A 140 -7.48 -13.59 6.96
N THR A 141 -8.31 -14.48 6.43
CA THR A 141 -8.97 -15.54 7.19
C THR A 141 -7.93 -16.50 7.79
N HIS A 142 -6.96 -16.93 7.00
CA HIS A 142 -5.93 -17.85 7.47
C HIS A 142 -5.04 -17.25 8.56
N VAL A 143 -4.61 -15.99 8.36
CA VAL A 143 -3.76 -15.29 9.34
C VAL A 143 -4.51 -15.03 10.63
N GLN A 144 -5.77 -14.58 10.59
CA GLN A 144 -6.57 -14.35 11.79
C GLN A 144 -6.83 -15.68 12.55
N LYS A 145 -7.12 -16.76 11.84
CA LYS A 145 -7.24 -18.09 12.45
C LYS A 145 -5.96 -18.52 13.17
N SER A 146 -4.80 -18.33 12.53
CA SER A 146 -3.51 -18.67 13.13
C SER A 146 -3.22 -17.83 14.37
N ILE A 147 -3.54 -16.53 14.35
CA ILE A 147 -3.38 -15.64 15.52
C ILE A 147 -4.27 -16.12 16.67
N LEU A 148 -5.54 -16.46 16.41
CA LEU A 148 -6.43 -16.99 17.46
C LEU A 148 -5.89 -18.29 18.06
N LEU A 149 -5.45 -19.22 17.21
CA LEU A 149 -4.86 -20.48 17.68
C LEU A 149 -3.63 -20.23 18.54
N TYR A 150 -2.77 -19.29 18.16
CA TYR A 150 -1.62 -18.89 18.95
C TYR A 150 -2.04 -18.34 20.33
N CYS A 151 -3.00 -17.39 20.35
CA CYS A 151 -3.51 -16.80 21.59
C CYS A 151 -4.12 -17.83 22.55
N PHE A 152 -4.71 -18.91 22.03
CA PHE A 152 -5.26 -20.00 22.81
C PHE A 152 -4.26 -21.13 23.13
N GLY A 153 -2.97 -20.94 22.81
CA GLY A 153 -1.93 -21.97 23.03
C GLY A 153 -2.14 -23.25 22.21
N LYS A 154 -2.78 -23.14 21.05
CA LYS A 154 -3.08 -24.27 20.13
C LYS A 154 -2.15 -24.35 18.93
N LEU A 155 -1.17 -23.45 18.82
CA LEU A 155 -0.03 -23.57 17.92
C LEU A 155 1.18 -23.96 18.78
N GLY A 156 1.53 -25.20 18.75
CA GLY A 156 2.75 -25.76 19.29
C GLY A 156 3.72 -26.07 18.16
#